data_e876c54ce7022a9f91a769a4e613b722
#
_entry.id   e876c54ce7022a9f91a769a4e613b722
#
_cell.length_a   1.000
_cell.length_b   1.000
_cell.length_c   1.000
_cell.angle_alpha   90.00
_cell.angle_beta   90.00
_cell.angle_gamma   90.00
#
_symmetry.space_group_name_H-M   'P 1'
#
loop_
_entity.id
_entity.type
_entity.pdbx_description
1 polymer ?
#
loop_
_entity_poly.entity_id
_entity_poly.type
_entity_poly.pdbx_seq_one_letter_code
_entity_poly.pdbx_strand_id
1 'polypeptide(L)'
;IIAYGSLCIFLDEKERKTFLDKYKDKPCVLVEERDHSGKATSIIADNYHGMYAVAEHLVRDHGYRRFTYLAGPHGNTDANERRQAVFDVMNAYKVSFDESRVAYGDFSSCVQQQVISCWTIFRTWKQ
;
A
#
# COMPACT_ATOMS: atom_id res chain seq x y z
N ILE A 1 -3.59 -26.17 0.92
CA ILE A 1 -4.62 -25.13 0.79
C ILE A 1 -3.93 -23.85 0.34
N ILE A 2 -4.48 -23.20 -0.65
CA ILE A 2 -4.04 -21.87 -1.08
C ILE A 2 -5.20 -20.92 -0.76
N ALA A 3 -4.96 -19.94 0.10
CA ALA A 3 -5.91 -18.89 0.45
C ALA A 3 -5.37 -17.52 0.01
N TYR A 4 -6.22 -16.74 -0.65
CA TYR A 4 -5.88 -15.40 -1.10
C TYR A 4 -6.37 -14.36 -0.08
N GLY A 5 -5.51 -13.41 0.28
CA GLY A 5 -5.76 -12.45 1.36
C GLY A 5 -7.03 -11.62 1.21
N SER A 6 -7.52 -11.40 -0.03
CA SER A 6 -8.81 -10.72 -0.23
C SER A 6 -10.00 -11.48 0.38
N LEU A 7 -9.89 -12.79 0.62
CA LEU A 7 -10.90 -13.56 1.35
C LEU A 7 -10.88 -13.24 2.85
N CYS A 8 -9.76 -12.76 3.36
CA CYS A 8 -9.56 -12.45 4.78
C CYS A 8 -9.85 -10.98 5.12
N ILE A 9 -10.03 -10.11 4.12
CA ILE A 9 -10.32 -8.67 4.34
C ILE A 9 -11.63 -8.46 5.10
N PHE A 10 -12.59 -9.37 4.93
CA PHE A 10 -13.91 -9.30 5.57
C PHE A 10 -13.98 -10.05 6.90
N LEU A 11 -12.90 -10.74 7.30
CA LEU A 11 -12.82 -11.49 8.55
C LEU A 11 -12.18 -10.63 9.63
N ASP A 12 -12.76 -10.62 10.81
CA ASP A 12 -12.10 -10.08 11.97
C ASP A 12 -10.92 -10.98 12.41
N GLU A 13 -10.10 -10.50 13.34
CA GLU A 13 -8.91 -11.23 13.80
C GLU A 13 -9.25 -12.60 14.40
N LYS A 14 -10.39 -12.72 15.09
CA LYS A 14 -10.87 -13.95 15.69
C LYS A 14 -11.35 -14.94 14.64
N GLU A 15 -12.09 -14.46 13.66
CA GLU A 15 -12.56 -15.27 12.53
C GLU A 15 -11.40 -15.76 11.67
N ARG A 16 -10.41 -14.90 11.42
CA ARG A 16 -9.16 -15.25 10.72
C ARG A 16 -8.41 -16.35 11.46
N LYS A 17 -8.24 -16.21 12.76
CA LYS A 17 -7.62 -17.23 13.59
C LYS A 17 -8.38 -18.56 13.55
N THR A 18 -9.71 -18.50 13.64
CA THR A 18 -10.57 -19.68 13.55
C THR A 18 -10.44 -20.37 12.19
N PHE A 19 -10.37 -19.61 11.11
CA PHE A 19 -10.14 -20.13 9.76
C PHE A 19 -8.78 -20.84 9.68
N LEU A 20 -7.70 -20.23 10.14
CA LEU A 20 -6.36 -20.82 10.13
C LEU A 20 -6.28 -22.07 11.02
N ASP A 21 -6.90 -22.03 12.20
CA ASP A 21 -6.92 -23.19 13.12
C ASP A 21 -7.70 -24.39 12.54
N LYS A 22 -8.71 -24.15 11.74
CA LYS A 22 -9.45 -25.23 11.04
C LYS A 22 -8.57 -26.03 10.06
N TYR A 23 -7.53 -25.39 9.54
CA TYR A 23 -6.66 -25.98 8.52
C TYR A 23 -5.22 -26.22 9.02
N LYS A 24 -4.97 -26.10 10.34
CA LYS A 24 -3.64 -26.20 10.95
C LYS A 24 -2.86 -27.49 10.64
N ASP A 25 -3.59 -28.58 10.36
CA ASP A 25 -3.00 -29.89 10.05
C ASP A 25 -2.77 -30.12 8.56
N LYS A 26 -2.99 -29.09 7.74
CA LYS A 26 -2.79 -29.17 6.28
C LYS A 26 -1.78 -28.12 5.84
N PRO A 27 -0.95 -28.45 4.83
CA PRO A 27 -0.11 -27.41 4.20
C PRO A 27 -0.97 -26.25 3.73
N CYS A 28 -0.68 -25.04 4.21
CA CYS A 28 -1.40 -23.83 3.87
C CYS A 28 -0.45 -22.78 3.33
N VAL A 29 -0.82 -22.16 2.21
CA VAL A 29 -0.13 -21.02 1.61
C VAL A 29 -1.11 -19.86 1.57
N LEU A 30 -0.73 -18.75 2.18
CA LEU A 30 -1.46 -17.50 2.12
C LEU A 30 -0.83 -16.61 1.05
N VAL A 31 -1.63 -16.04 0.17
CA VAL A 31 -1.19 -15.10 -0.86
C VAL A 31 -1.74 -13.72 -0.52
N GLU A 32 -0.89 -12.72 -0.50
CA GLU A 32 -1.22 -11.34 -0.11
C GLU A 32 -1.70 -11.23 1.36
N GLU A 33 -1.28 -12.14 2.21
CA GLU A 33 -1.62 -12.15 3.64
C GLU A 33 -0.43 -12.66 4.45
N ARG A 34 -0.11 -11.96 5.56
CA ARG A 34 0.98 -12.37 6.48
C ARG A 34 0.42 -13.28 7.57
N ASP A 35 1.00 -14.46 7.69
CA ASP A 35 0.75 -15.30 8.87
C ASP A 35 1.74 -14.97 9.99
N HIS A 36 1.27 -14.29 11.02
CA HIS A 36 2.05 -13.97 12.19
C HIS A 36 2.20 -15.17 13.17
N SER A 37 1.47 -16.25 12.94
CA SER A 37 1.54 -17.45 13.78
C SER A 37 2.64 -18.43 13.37
N GLY A 38 3.23 -18.27 12.18
CA GLY A 38 4.26 -19.14 11.63
C GLY A 38 3.77 -20.52 11.19
N LYS A 39 2.45 -20.73 11.08
CA LYS A 39 1.84 -22.02 10.72
C LYS A 39 1.63 -22.18 9.22
N ALA A 40 1.54 -21.09 8.49
CA ALA A 40 1.34 -21.07 7.05
C ALA A 40 2.50 -20.35 6.35
N THR A 41 2.75 -20.75 5.09
CA THR A 41 3.67 -20.01 4.23
C THR A 41 2.96 -18.80 3.65
N SER A 42 3.54 -17.61 3.79
CA SER A 42 3.02 -16.38 3.21
C SER A 42 3.77 -15.99 1.94
N ILE A 43 3.03 -15.66 0.91
CA ILE A 43 3.55 -15.04 -0.33
C ILE A 43 2.95 -13.64 -0.38
N ILE A 44 3.79 -12.63 -0.28
CA ILE A 44 3.40 -11.23 -0.25
C ILE A 44 4.14 -10.45 -1.33
N ALA A 45 3.51 -9.39 -1.85
CA ALA A 45 4.18 -8.44 -2.71
C ALA A 45 5.22 -7.65 -1.91
N ASP A 46 6.36 -7.37 -2.52
CA ASP A 46 7.34 -6.44 -1.96
C ASP A 46 6.90 -5.00 -2.26
N ASN A 47 5.97 -4.53 -1.45
CA ASN A 47 5.32 -3.24 -1.63
C ASN A 47 6.29 -2.06 -1.51
N TYR A 48 7.25 -2.17 -0.59
CA TYR A 48 8.22 -1.11 -0.36
C TYR A 48 9.18 -0.97 -1.54
N HIS A 49 9.92 -2.02 -1.89
CA HIS A 49 10.93 -1.93 -2.94
C HIS A 49 10.31 -1.73 -4.32
N GLY A 50 9.13 -2.31 -4.59
CA GLY A 50 8.40 -2.05 -5.83
C GLY A 50 8.03 -0.59 -6.00
N MET A 51 7.46 0.05 -4.97
CA MET A 51 7.11 1.47 -5.01
C MET A 51 8.35 2.37 -5.00
N TYR A 52 9.39 2.00 -4.25
CA TYR A 52 10.67 2.71 -4.24
C TYR A 52 11.25 2.79 -5.66
N ALA A 53 11.32 1.68 -6.37
CA ALA A 53 11.84 1.62 -7.74
C ALA A 53 11.03 2.49 -8.71
N VAL A 54 9.69 2.49 -8.59
CA VAL A 54 8.82 3.35 -9.41
C VAL A 54 9.06 4.83 -9.12
N ALA A 55 9.06 5.23 -7.86
CA ALA A 55 9.26 6.62 -7.47
C ALA A 55 10.68 7.09 -7.84
N GLU A 56 11.70 6.26 -7.62
CA GLU A 56 13.08 6.54 -8.00
C GLU A 56 13.22 6.74 -9.51
N HIS A 57 12.61 5.86 -10.30
CA HIS A 57 12.61 5.98 -11.77
C HIS A 57 12.06 7.33 -12.22
N LEU A 58 10.93 7.78 -11.66
CA LEU A 58 10.34 9.06 -12.01
C LEU A 58 11.24 10.26 -11.66
N VAL A 59 11.93 10.18 -10.54
CA VAL A 59 12.84 11.25 -10.09
C VAL A 59 14.17 11.22 -10.84
N ARG A 60 14.79 10.05 -10.93
CA ARG A 60 16.14 9.86 -11.50
C ARG A 60 16.16 9.92 -13.00
N ASP A 61 15.27 9.13 -13.64
CA ASP A 61 15.37 8.91 -15.08
C ASP A 61 14.54 9.95 -15.86
N HIS A 62 13.42 10.42 -15.30
CA HIS A 62 12.59 11.45 -15.91
C HIS A 62 12.81 12.85 -15.35
N GLY A 63 13.56 12.99 -14.28
CA GLY A 63 13.86 14.30 -13.68
C GLY A 63 12.68 15.02 -13.06
N TYR A 64 11.58 14.33 -12.80
CA TYR A 64 10.40 14.95 -12.17
C TYR A 64 10.72 15.41 -10.75
N ARG A 65 10.17 16.56 -10.35
CA ARG A 65 10.40 17.17 -9.04
C ARG A 65 9.11 17.56 -8.35
N ARG A 66 7.98 17.37 -9.00
CA ARG A 66 6.66 17.75 -8.50
C ARG A 66 5.78 16.51 -8.45
N PHE A 67 5.35 16.15 -7.24
CA PHE A 67 4.57 14.96 -7.00
C PHE A 67 3.36 15.25 -6.13
N THR A 68 2.27 14.56 -6.42
CA THR A 68 1.16 14.29 -5.51
C THR A 68 1.05 12.78 -5.39
N TYR A 69 0.66 12.27 -4.24
CA TYR A 69 0.54 10.84 -4.01
C TYR A 69 -0.87 10.50 -3.54
N LEU A 70 -1.49 9.55 -4.22
CA LEU A 70 -2.74 8.94 -3.78
C LEU A 70 -2.42 7.66 -3.03
N ALA A 71 -2.50 7.72 -1.71
CA ALA A 71 -2.28 6.59 -0.83
C ALA A 71 -3.54 5.74 -0.69
N GLY A 72 -3.38 4.51 -0.24
CA GLY A 72 -4.50 3.69 0.22
C GLY A 72 -5.00 4.10 1.61
N PRO A 73 -5.95 3.33 2.19
CA PRO A 73 -6.55 3.66 3.46
C PRO A 73 -5.54 3.64 4.61
N HIS A 74 -5.79 4.51 5.59
CA HIS A 74 -5.02 4.49 6.83
C HIS A 74 -5.11 3.12 7.52
N GLY A 75 -3.98 2.66 8.07
CA GLY A 75 -3.92 1.38 8.77
C GLY A 75 -3.71 0.15 7.87
N ASN A 76 -3.78 0.30 6.54
CA ASN A 76 -3.41 -0.78 5.65
C ASN A 76 -1.88 -0.88 5.53
N THR A 77 -1.32 -2.04 5.89
CA THR A 77 0.14 -2.26 5.93
C THR A 77 0.80 -2.05 4.58
N ASP A 78 0.22 -2.61 3.51
CA ASP A 78 0.77 -2.52 2.15
C ASP A 78 0.76 -1.07 1.64
N ALA A 79 -0.32 -0.34 1.92
CA ALA A 79 -0.43 1.07 1.57
C ALA A 79 0.61 1.92 2.33
N ASN A 80 0.86 1.60 3.60
CA ASN A 80 1.85 2.27 4.42
C ASN A 80 3.27 1.99 3.94
N GLU A 81 3.60 0.75 3.57
CA GLU A 81 4.90 0.39 2.99
C GLU A 81 5.17 1.17 1.70
N ARG A 82 4.17 1.23 0.80
CA ARG A 82 4.28 2.01 -0.45
C ARG A 82 4.43 3.51 -0.18
N ARG A 83 3.67 4.04 0.77
CA ARG A 83 3.77 5.45 1.16
C ARG A 83 5.16 5.77 1.72
N GLN A 84 5.68 4.94 2.62
CA GLN A 84 7.01 5.12 3.19
C GLN A 84 8.09 5.15 2.09
N ALA A 85 8.03 4.24 1.12
CA ALA A 85 8.94 4.21 -0.01
C ALA A 85 8.95 5.52 -0.81
N VAL A 86 7.77 6.12 -1.06
CA VAL A 86 7.68 7.41 -1.74
C VAL A 86 8.41 8.51 -0.94
N PHE A 87 8.14 8.60 0.37
CA PHE A 87 8.80 9.59 1.22
C PHE A 87 10.32 9.41 1.25
N ASP A 88 10.79 8.17 1.32
CA ASP A 88 12.22 7.87 1.37
C ASP A 88 12.94 8.27 0.06
N VAL A 89 12.32 8.01 -1.09
CA VAL A 89 12.85 8.48 -2.38
C VAL A 89 12.87 10.00 -2.44
N MET A 90 11.79 10.67 -2.04
CA MET A 90 11.74 12.14 -2.08
C MET A 90 12.84 12.75 -1.19
N ASN A 91 13.07 12.17 -0.02
CA ASN A 91 14.14 12.57 0.87
C ASN A 91 15.54 12.30 0.27
N ALA A 92 15.75 11.10 -0.28
CA ALA A 92 17.04 10.71 -0.87
C ALA A 92 17.45 11.63 -2.03
N TYR A 93 16.48 12.03 -2.84
CA TYR A 93 16.69 12.89 -4.00
C TYR A 93 16.45 14.39 -3.72
N LYS A 94 16.24 14.77 -2.46
CA LYS A 94 16.00 16.16 -2.02
C LYS A 94 14.84 16.83 -2.77
N VAL A 95 13.80 16.07 -3.06
CA VAL A 95 12.55 16.56 -3.65
C VAL A 95 11.66 17.06 -2.51
N SER A 96 11.18 18.30 -2.60
CA SER A 96 10.25 18.83 -1.60
C SER A 96 8.92 18.08 -1.68
N PHE A 97 8.63 17.29 -0.66
CA PHE A 97 7.43 16.47 -0.55
C PHE A 97 7.04 16.30 0.92
N ASP A 98 5.80 16.55 1.24
CA ASP A 98 5.27 16.45 2.59
C ASP A 98 3.83 15.88 2.57
N GLU A 99 3.26 15.70 3.75
CA GLU A 99 1.93 15.12 3.93
C GLU A 99 0.80 15.92 3.26
N SER A 100 0.97 17.23 3.05
CA SER A 100 -0.02 18.06 2.36
C SER A 100 -0.22 17.68 0.89
N ARG A 101 0.69 16.88 0.35
CA ARG A 101 0.68 16.37 -1.02
C ARG A 101 0.18 14.93 -1.13
N VAL A 102 -0.31 14.38 -0.02
CA VAL A 102 -0.87 13.01 0.04
C VAL A 102 -2.38 13.10 0.17
N ALA A 103 -3.09 12.45 -0.74
CA ALA A 103 -4.51 12.17 -0.60
C ALA A 103 -4.69 10.69 -0.23
N TYR A 104 -5.72 10.39 0.55
CA TYR A 104 -6.01 9.03 1.00
C TYR A 104 -7.26 8.49 0.34
N GLY A 105 -7.19 7.27 -0.16
CA GLY A 105 -8.29 6.51 -0.70
C GLY A 105 -8.64 5.32 0.19
N ASP A 106 -9.74 4.66 -0.11
CA ASP A 106 -10.27 3.52 0.64
C ASP A 106 -10.28 2.22 -0.18
N PHE A 107 -9.60 2.21 -1.34
CA PHE A 107 -9.63 1.13 -2.33
C PHE A 107 -11.03 0.85 -2.91
N SER A 108 -12.03 1.67 -2.61
CA SER A 108 -13.34 1.55 -3.24
C SER A 108 -13.32 2.04 -4.69
N SER A 109 -14.29 1.61 -5.47
CA SER A 109 -14.48 2.06 -6.85
C SER A 109 -14.95 3.52 -6.98
N CYS A 110 -15.22 4.21 -5.87
CA CYS A 110 -15.53 5.65 -5.83
C CYS A 110 -14.28 6.52 -6.07
N VAL A 111 -13.58 6.25 -7.16
CA VAL A 111 -12.36 6.96 -7.58
C VAL A 111 -12.58 8.46 -7.76
N GLN A 112 -13.82 8.90 -8.02
CA GLN A 112 -14.13 10.31 -8.32
C GLN A 112 -13.78 11.26 -7.16
N GLN A 113 -14.15 10.93 -5.93
CA GLN A 113 -13.85 11.80 -4.77
C GLN A 113 -12.36 11.84 -4.45
N GLN A 114 -11.67 10.73 -4.63
CA GLN A 114 -10.23 10.60 -4.40
C GLN A 114 -9.41 11.36 -5.45
N VAL A 115 -9.81 11.26 -6.72
CA VAL A 115 -9.20 12.03 -7.83
C VAL A 115 -9.44 13.52 -7.64
N ILE A 116 -10.64 13.95 -7.19
CA ILE A 116 -10.94 15.35 -6.91
C ILE A 116 -10.04 15.88 -5.77
N SER A 117 -9.81 15.09 -4.73
CA SER A 117 -8.89 15.47 -3.64
C SER A 117 -7.46 15.65 -4.14
N CYS A 118 -6.95 14.72 -4.95
CA CYS A 118 -5.66 14.87 -5.63
C CYS A 118 -5.62 16.08 -6.57
N TRP A 119 -6.70 16.35 -7.29
CA TRP A 119 -6.81 17.51 -8.19
C TRP A 119 -6.83 18.83 -7.44
N THR A 120 -7.45 18.88 -6.28
CA THR A 120 -7.47 20.07 -5.42
C THR A 120 -6.06 20.36 -4.90
N ILE A 121 -5.34 19.34 -4.42
CA ILE A 121 -3.94 19.45 -4.01
C ILE A 121 -3.08 19.94 -5.19
N PHE A 122 -3.27 19.40 -6.38
CA PHE A 122 -2.55 19.80 -7.59
C PHE A 122 -2.86 21.24 -8.03
N ARG A 123 -4.09 21.71 -7.86
CA ARG A 123 -4.53 23.07 -8.25
C ARG A 123 -3.94 24.16 -7.33
N THR A 124 -3.93 23.93 -6.02
CA THR A 124 -3.33 24.87 -5.06
C THR A 124 -1.83 25.00 -5.24
N TRP A 125 -1.24 24.11 -5.97
CA TRP A 125 0.20 24.08 -6.20
C TRP A 125 0.67 24.82 -7.48
N LYS A 126 -0.24 25.24 -8.34
CA LYS A 126 0.07 26.07 -9.52
C LYS A 126 0.12 27.58 -9.21
N GLN A 127 -0.26 27.98 -8.00
CA GLN A 127 -0.14 29.36 -7.52
C GLN A 127 1.14 29.53 -6.71
#